data_bdcba6f6e23e89dbd3b9ad2de78ff717
#
_entry.id   bdcba6f6e23e89dbd3b9ad2de78ff717
#
_cell.length_a   1.000
_cell.length_b   1.000
_cell.length_c   1.000
_cell.angle_alpha   90.00
_cell.angle_beta   90.00
_cell.angle_gamma   90.00
#
_symmetry.space_group_name_H-M   'P 1'
#
loop_
_entity.id
_entity.type
_entity.pdbx_description
1 polymer ?
#
loop_
_entity_poly.entity_id
_entity_poly.type
_entity_poly.pdbx_seq_one_letter_code
_entity_poly.pdbx_strand_id
1 'polypeptide(L)'
;MNPLPTRVPGLPALSRQARPATTTVIAVNELGEEVPTPVAGEHPLTLYLDKRELVTLMTLGGAPEHLALGYLRNQRLIAEVAAIASVQVDWEVGAVAVTSRQLADTGVPLWEVQPLGPLDDRSEGESDDQSEGESDDRSEGESDGQATGHPSAALAERLSHRTVTTGCGQGTVFGDLMADIDNIRLDPDMRFTETALYAVMDLVRRHESIYKQAGAVHGCALCAQDGQGARILQFVEDVGRHNAVDAVAGWMWTEGVEGRDKIFYTTGRLTSEMVIKCAQMDIPVLLSRSGLTEMGHRIAERVGITMIGRCQGKHYLLFTGGGRFVAPDRSKAD
;
A
#
# COMPACT_ATOMS: atom_id res chain seq x y z
N MET A 1 -28.62 -1.18 10.12
CA MET A 1 -27.67 -0.06 10.10
C MET A 1 -26.51 -0.43 10.98
N ASN A 2 -25.36 -0.84 10.40
CA ASN A 2 -24.14 -1.01 11.18
C ASN A 2 -23.61 0.38 11.54
N PRO A 3 -23.18 0.61 12.80
CA PRO A 3 -22.55 1.87 13.17
C PRO A 3 -21.33 2.12 12.30
N LEU A 4 -21.20 3.35 11.81
CA LEU A 4 -19.98 3.83 11.14
C LEU A 4 -18.79 3.56 12.08
N PRO A 5 -17.65 3.09 11.56
CA PRO A 5 -16.47 2.87 12.38
C PRO A 5 -16.12 4.14 13.13
N THR A 6 -15.82 4.00 14.40
CA THR A 6 -15.41 5.07 15.29
C THR A 6 -14.19 5.77 14.68
N ARG A 7 -14.27 7.08 14.45
CA ARG A 7 -13.18 7.88 13.89
C ARG A 7 -11.90 7.55 14.65
N VAL A 8 -10.89 7.04 13.93
CA VAL A 8 -9.57 6.75 14.52
C VAL A 8 -8.98 8.06 15.06
N PRO A 9 -8.62 8.15 16.35
CA PRO A 9 -7.97 9.35 16.87
C PRO A 9 -6.66 9.62 16.12
N GLY A 10 -6.40 10.86 15.79
CA GLY A 10 -5.15 11.25 15.14
C GLY A 10 -5.13 11.14 13.61
N LEU A 11 -6.26 11.01 12.94
CA LEU A 11 -6.33 11.03 11.47
C LEU A 11 -5.89 12.39 10.90
N PRO A 12 -5.20 12.39 9.74
CA PRO A 12 -4.85 13.62 9.04
C PRO A 12 -6.09 14.37 8.52
N ALA A 13 -5.97 15.69 8.38
CA ALA A 13 -6.93 16.50 7.64
C ALA A 13 -6.73 16.26 6.13
N LEU A 14 -7.80 15.91 5.41
CA LEU A 14 -7.78 15.65 3.96
C LEU A 14 -8.51 16.76 3.21
N SER A 15 -7.93 17.24 2.10
CA SER A 15 -8.52 18.30 1.25
C SER A 15 -9.76 17.85 0.47
N ARG A 16 -9.88 16.54 0.16
CA ARG A 16 -10.99 15.93 -0.60
C ARG A 16 -11.18 16.53 -1.99
N GLN A 17 -10.10 16.60 -2.75
CA GLN A 17 -10.00 17.22 -4.07
C GLN A 17 -9.99 16.18 -5.21
N ALA A 18 -11.01 15.34 -5.32
CA ALA A 18 -11.15 14.42 -6.43
C ALA A 18 -11.44 15.17 -7.76
N ARG A 19 -10.92 14.60 -8.87
CA ARG A 19 -11.24 15.06 -10.24
C ARG A 19 -12.27 14.17 -10.92
N PRO A 20 -12.97 14.68 -11.96
CA PRO A 20 -13.76 13.86 -12.84
C PRO A 20 -12.88 12.76 -13.47
N ALA A 21 -13.35 11.51 -13.41
CA ALA A 21 -12.60 10.36 -13.90
C ALA A 21 -12.55 10.25 -15.42
N THR A 22 -13.48 10.89 -16.12
CA THR A 22 -13.56 10.88 -17.59
C THR A 22 -13.76 12.27 -18.14
N THR A 23 -13.29 12.45 -19.39
CA THR A 23 -13.63 13.61 -20.23
C THR A 23 -14.20 13.10 -21.54
N THR A 24 -15.03 13.94 -22.22
CA THR A 24 -15.62 13.57 -23.52
C THR A 24 -14.75 14.16 -24.62
N VAL A 25 -14.38 13.30 -25.57
CA VAL A 25 -13.72 13.68 -26.81
C VAL A 25 -14.62 13.31 -28.02
N ILE A 26 -14.42 13.95 -29.16
CA ILE A 26 -15.08 13.54 -30.40
C ILE A 26 -14.18 12.52 -31.10
N ALA A 27 -14.68 11.31 -31.25
CA ALA A 27 -14.05 10.25 -32.03
C ALA A 27 -14.76 10.09 -33.38
N VAL A 28 -14.09 9.49 -34.36
CA VAL A 28 -14.70 9.13 -35.66
C VAL A 28 -14.82 7.62 -35.71
N ASN A 29 -16.01 7.11 -36.00
CA ASN A 29 -16.27 5.66 -36.13
C ASN A 29 -15.89 5.14 -37.53
N GLU A 30 -16.08 3.84 -37.78
CA GLU A 30 -15.79 3.17 -39.06
C GLU A 30 -16.67 3.64 -40.21
N LEU A 31 -17.75 4.36 -39.94
CA LEU A 31 -18.65 4.95 -40.95
C LEU A 31 -18.29 6.41 -41.27
N GLY A 32 -17.27 6.96 -40.60
CA GLY A 32 -16.89 8.36 -40.72
C GLY A 32 -17.76 9.35 -39.94
N GLU A 33 -18.53 8.87 -38.99
CA GLU A 33 -19.43 9.69 -38.18
C GLU A 33 -18.73 10.15 -36.89
N GLU A 34 -18.96 11.41 -36.49
CA GLU A 34 -18.48 11.96 -35.23
C GLU A 34 -19.30 11.42 -34.05
N VAL A 35 -18.62 10.80 -33.09
CA VAL A 35 -19.25 10.19 -31.90
C VAL A 35 -18.63 10.76 -30.63
N PRO A 36 -19.42 11.44 -29.75
CA PRO A 36 -18.94 11.82 -28.43
C PRO A 36 -18.56 10.57 -27.62
N THR A 37 -17.30 10.48 -27.21
CA THR A 37 -16.75 9.29 -26.56
C THR A 37 -16.09 9.67 -25.24
N PRO A 38 -16.47 9.03 -24.10
CA PRO A 38 -15.77 9.24 -22.84
C PRO A 38 -14.38 8.56 -22.88
N VAL A 39 -13.38 9.29 -22.42
CA VAL A 39 -12.02 8.76 -22.23
C VAL A 39 -11.58 8.96 -20.79
N ALA A 40 -10.73 8.08 -20.29
CA ALA A 40 -10.21 8.17 -18.92
C ALA A 40 -9.34 9.43 -18.78
N GLY A 41 -9.50 10.13 -17.66
CA GLY A 41 -8.61 11.23 -17.28
C GLY A 41 -7.23 10.70 -16.93
N GLU A 42 -6.19 11.49 -17.20
CA GLU A 42 -4.83 11.19 -16.79
C GLU A 42 -4.15 12.50 -16.40
N HIS A 43 -3.72 12.60 -15.14
CA HIS A 43 -3.21 13.82 -14.57
C HIS A 43 -1.90 13.55 -13.81
N PRO A 44 -0.86 14.38 -14.00
CA PRO A 44 0.31 14.32 -13.13
C PRO A 44 -0.05 14.82 -11.73
N LEU A 45 0.42 14.10 -10.72
CA LEU A 45 0.28 14.45 -9.31
C LEU A 45 1.63 14.25 -8.62
N THR A 46 2.31 15.34 -8.31
CA THR A 46 3.61 15.31 -7.63
C THR A 46 3.41 15.25 -6.13
N LEU A 47 3.90 14.19 -5.52
CA LEU A 47 3.82 13.96 -4.07
C LEU A 47 5.00 14.63 -3.36
N TYR A 48 4.67 15.48 -2.41
CA TYR A 48 5.60 16.11 -1.47
C TYR A 48 5.34 15.59 -0.06
N LEU A 49 6.43 15.26 0.66
CA LEU A 49 6.39 15.01 2.10
C LEU A 49 7.24 16.08 2.79
N ASP A 50 6.66 16.87 3.70
CA ASP A 50 7.32 17.97 4.44
C ASP A 50 8.17 18.88 3.51
N LYS A 51 7.60 19.31 2.38
CA LYS A 51 8.22 20.15 1.34
C LYS A 51 9.25 19.45 0.44
N ARG A 52 9.58 18.17 0.69
CA ARG A 52 10.48 17.39 -0.18
C ARG A 52 9.67 16.66 -1.24
N GLU A 53 10.04 16.85 -2.50
CA GLU A 53 9.49 16.10 -3.61
C GLU A 53 9.91 14.62 -3.53
N LEU A 54 8.94 13.72 -3.67
CA LEU A 54 9.18 12.29 -3.65
C LEU A 54 9.03 11.65 -5.03
N VAL A 55 7.90 11.89 -5.70
CA VAL A 55 7.55 11.24 -6.97
C VAL A 55 6.42 12.01 -7.66
N THR A 56 6.37 11.94 -8.98
CA THR A 56 5.17 12.31 -9.76
C THR A 56 4.46 11.05 -10.24
N LEU A 57 3.17 10.95 -9.90
CA LEU A 57 2.28 9.83 -10.24
C LEU A 57 1.32 10.29 -11.34
N MET A 58 1.24 9.51 -12.44
CA MET A 58 0.17 9.70 -13.43
C MET A 58 -1.07 8.99 -12.92
N THR A 59 -2.12 9.74 -12.58
CA THR A 59 -3.32 9.22 -11.92
C THR A 59 -4.61 9.67 -12.56
N LEU A 60 -5.66 8.89 -12.37
CA LEU A 60 -7.03 9.28 -12.73
C LEU A 60 -7.55 10.47 -11.91
N GLY A 61 -6.99 10.69 -10.72
CA GLY A 61 -7.37 11.78 -9.82
C GLY A 61 -8.62 11.51 -8.99
N GLY A 62 -9.13 10.28 -8.95
CA GLY A 62 -10.36 9.95 -8.22
C GLY A 62 -10.21 9.88 -6.69
N ALA A 63 -9.02 9.55 -6.18
CA ALA A 63 -8.72 9.43 -4.77
C ALA A 63 -7.29 9.89 -4.44
N PRO A 64 -6.93 11.15 -4.72
CA PRO A 64 -5.54 11.61 -4.70
C PRO A 64 -4.93 11.59 -3.29
N GLU A 65 -5.70 11.92 -2.24
CA GLU A 65 -5.22 11.90 -0.86
C GLU A 65 -4.94 10.47 -0.39
N HIS A 66 -5.84 9.53 -0.69
CA HIS A 66 -5.63 8.13 -0.35
C HIS A 66 -4.47 7.52 -1.16
N LEU A 67 -4.30 7.92 -2.42
CA LEU A 67 -3.14 7.52 -3.24
C LEU A 67 -1.83 7.97 -2.58
N ALA A 68 -1.75 9.23 -2.15
CA ALA A 68 -0.57 9.76 -1.47
C ALA A 68 -0.26 9.02 -0.15
N LEU A 69 -1.28 8.82 0.69
CA LEU A 69 -1.16 8.09 1.96
C LEU A 69 -0.73 6.64 1.74
N GLY A 70 -1.35 5.96 0.79
CA GLY A 70 -1.03 4.57 0.50
C GLY A 70 0.33 4.39 -0.15
N TYR A 71 0.77 5.33 -0.99
CA TYR A 71 2.14 5.36 -1.48
C TYR A 71 3.14 5.43 -0.32
N LEU A 72 2.98 6.39 0.61
CA LEU A 72 3.86 6.54 1.77
C LEU A 72 3.88 5.28 2.64
N ARG A 73 2.72 4.66 2.88
CA ARG A 73 2.59 3.39 3.60
C ARG A 73 3.34 2.26 2.91
N ASN A 74 3.03 2.00 1.63
CA ASN A 74 3.55 0.87 0.88
C ASN A 74 5.02 1.02 0.50
N GLN A 75 5.56 2.25 0.48
CA GLN A 75 6.99 2.53 0.39
C GLN A 75 7.67 2.54 1.77
N ARG A 76 6.92 2.31 2.86
CA ARG A 76 7.39 2.35 4.25
C ARG A 76 8.12 3.65 4.63
N LEU A 77 7.71 4.75 4.01
CA LEU A 77 8.24 6.07 4.32
C LEU A 77 7.67 6.63 5.61
N ILE A 78 6.45 6.21 5.97
CA ILE A 78 5.77 6.53 7.22
C ILE A 78 5.19 5.24 7.81
N ALA A 79 5.41 5.01 9.10
CA ALA A 79 4.97 3.78 9.77
C ALA A 79 3.49 3.84 10.18
N GLU A 80 3.00 4.99 10.60
CA GLU A 80 1.67 5.16 11.16
C GLU A 80 0.96 6.40 10.59
N VAL A 81 -0.32 6.25 10.27
CA VAL A 81 -1.13 7.36 9.75
C VAL A 81 -1.23 8.52 10.74
N ALA A 82 -1.14 8.23 12.04
CA ALA A 82 -1.13 9.22 13.12
C ALA A 82 0.07 10.18 13.07
N ALA A 83 1.16 9.81 12.39
CA ALA A 83 2.31 10.68 12.18
C ALA A 83 2.05 11.80 11.15
N ILE A 84 0.92 11.74 10.43
CA ILE A 84 0.55 12.71 9.41
C ILE A 84 -0.46 13.71 9.99
N ALA A 85 -0.20 15.00 9.82
CA ALA A 85 -1.10 16.08 10.22
C ALA A 85 -2.14 16.40 9.13
N SER A 86 -1.68 16.52 7.87
CA SER A 86 -2.56 16.89 6.76
C SER A 86 -2.08 16.35 5.41
N VAL A 87 -3.05 16.19 4.49
CA VAL A 87 -2.84 15.90 3.07
C VAL A 87 -3.64 16.92 2.27
N GLN A 88 -2.96 17.75 1.50
CA GLN A 88 -3.53 18.81 0.70
C GLN A 88 -3.21 18.62 -0.78
N VAL A 89 -4.23 18.59 -1.61
CA VAL A 89 -4.12 18.46 -3.05
C VAL A 89 -4.41 19.79 -3.70
N ASP A 90 -3.55 20.19 -4.61
CA ASP A 90 -3.73 21.35 -5.47
C ASP A 90 -3.55 20.93 -6.94
N TRP A 91 -4.65 20.91 -7.65
CA TRP A 91 -4.66 20.53 -9.06
C TRP A 91 -4.23 21.63 -10.02
N GLU A 92 -4.17 22.89 -9.59
CA GLU A 92 -3.65 23.97 -10.44
C GLU A 92 -2.17 23.79 -10.74
N VAL A 93 -1.43 23.27 -9.74
CA VAL A 93 -0.01 22.95 -9.87
C VAL A 93 0.27 21.44 -9.98
N GLY A 94 -0.78 20.59 -9.92
CA GLY A 94 -0.63 19.14 -10.00
C GLY A 94 0.17 18.53 -8.83
N ALA A 95 -0.09 19.00 -7.61
CA ALA A 95 0.68 18.60 -6.43
C ALA A 95 -0.21 18.05 -5.30
N VAL A 96 0.35 17.14 -4.50
CA VAL A 96 -0.18 16.72 -3.21
C VAL A 96 0.89 16.91 -2.14
N ALA A 97 0.61 17.76 -1.15
CA ALA A 97 1.48 18.04 -0.02
C ALA A 97 1.02 17.25 1.21
N VAL A 98 1.88 16.37 1.70
CA VAL A 98 1.72 15.67 2.97
C VAL A 98 2.58 16.33 4.01
N THR A 99 1.95 16.79 5.09
CA THR A 99 2.63 17.42 6.24
C THR A 99 2.62 16.46 7.40
N SER A 100 3.80 16.15 7.95
CA SER A 100 3.93 15.37 9.17
C SER A 100 3.49 16.17 10.40
N ARG A 101 3.14 15.47 11.48
CA ARG A 101 2.89 16.15 12.78
C ARG A 101 4.15 16.76 13.33
N GLN A 102 5.31 16.11 13.16
CA GLN A 102 6.58 16.67 13.56
C GLN A 102 6.80 18.05 12.92
N LEU A 103 6.65 18.17 11.58
CA LEU A 103 6.78 19.47 10.91
C LEU A 103 5.71 20.47 11.38
N ALA A 104 4.47 20.04 11.56
CA ALA A 104 3.39 20.91 11.99
C ALA A 104 3.61 21.47 13.41
N ASP A 105 4.13 20.63 14.32
CA ASP A 105 4.27 20.96 15.74
C ASP A 105 5.60 21.67 16.05
N THR A 106 6.69 21.30 15.36
CA THR A 106 8.05 21.75 15.68
C THR A 106 8.70 22.62 14.58
N GLY A 107 8.12 22.64 13.38
CA GLY A 107 8.71 23.28 12.22
C GLY A 107 9.87 22.49 11.58
N VAL A 108 10.21 21.31 12.10
CA VAL A 108 11.33 20.46 11.66
C VAL A 108 10.79 19.29 10.82
N PRO A 109 11.25 19.12 9.56
CA PRO A 109 10.84 17.98 8.70
C PRO A 109 11.25 16.62 9.27
N LEU A 110 10.52 15.56 8.87
CA LEU A 110 10.80 14.19 9.34
C LEU A 110 12.21 13.67 8.99
N TRP A 111 12.80 14.17 7.90
CA TRP A 111 14.16 13.74 7.48
C TRP A 111 15.29 14.56 8.10
N GLU A 112 15.02 15.64 8.81
CA GLU A 112 16.02 16.35 9.55
C GLU A 112 16.23 15.68 10.90
N VAL A 113 17.43 15.13 11.11
CA VAL A 113 17.85 14.62 12.41
C VAL A 113 18.04 15.83 13.33
N GLN A 114 17.23 15.97 14.36
CA GLN A 114 17.54 16.94 15.40
C GLN A 114 18.88 16.52 16.03
N PRO A 115 19.91 17.38 16.05
CA PRO A 115 21.07 17.10 16.87
C PRO A 115 20.58 16.94 18.32
N LEU A 116 20.95 15.82 18.95
CA LEU A 116 20.75 15.63 20.39
C LEU A 116 21.30 16.88 21.06
N GLY A 117 20.42 17.64 21.69
CA GLY A 117 20.85 18.76 22.53
C GLY A 117 21.92 18.26 23.50
N PRO A 118 22.87 19.12 23.93
CA PRO A 118 23.89 18.70 24.87
C PRO A 118 23.20 18.02 26.04
N LEU A 119 23.65 16.80 26.36
CA LEU A 119 23.24 16.10 27.57
C LEU A 119 23.53 17.05 28.71
N ASP A 120 22.50 17.47 29.46
CA ASP A 120 22.62 18.27 30.64
C ASP A 120 23.44 17.47 31.67
N ASP A 121 24.74 17.68 31.66
CA ASP A 121 25.69 17.07 32.60
C ASP A 121 25.54 17.77 33.94
N ARG A 122 24.43 17.48 34.62
CA ARG A 122 24.22 17.90 36.02
C ARG A 122 24.15 16.67 36.90
N SER A 123 25.32 16.10 37.15
CA SER A 123 25.58 15.39 38.42
C SER A 123 27.05 15.51 38.78
N GLU A 124 27.48 16.72 39.18
CA GLU A 124 28.64 16.83 40.06
C GLU A 124 28.22 16.33 41.44
N GLY A 125 28.68 15.15 41.77
CA GLY A 125 28.62 14.54 43.07
C GLY A 125 30.03 14.12 43.41
N GLU A 126 30.77 15.00 44.15
CA GLU A 126 32.03 14.67 44.77
C GLU A 126 31.92 13.43 45.65
N SER A 127 32.83 12.49 45.51
CA SER A 127 33.39 11.73 46.63
C SER A 127 34.72 11.10 46.23
N ASP A 128 35.77 11.58 46.84
CA ASP A 128 37.06 10.90 46.96
C ASP A 128 36.89 9.46 47.48
N ASP A 129 37.56 8.50 46.92
CA ASP A 129 38.52 7.67 47.65
C ASP A 129 39.35 6.78 46.72
N GLN A 130 40.62 6.64 47.10
CA GLN A 130 41.68 5.90 46.46
C GLN A 130 41.54 4.38 46.72
N SER A 131 41.81 3.52 45.74
CA SER A 131 42.62 2.32 45.98
C SER A 131 42.99 1.64 44.64
N GLU A 132 44.29 1.40 44.55
CA GLU A 132 45.01 0.65 43.51
C GLU A 132 44.60 -0.82 43.52
N GLY A 133 44.62 -1.45 42.35
CA GLY A 133 44.48 -2.91 42.21
C GLY A 133 44.51 -3.37 40.78
N GLU A 134 45.70 -3.72 40.27
CA GLU A 134 45.92 -4.50 39.03
C GLU A 134 45.21 -5.85 39.08
N SER A 135 44.59 -6.24 37.99
CA SER A 135 44.74 -7.59 37.43
C SER A 135 44.01 -7.74 36.07
N ASP A 136 44.79 -8.20 35.09
CA ASP A 136 44.37 -8.77 33.82
C ASP A 136 43.20 -9.77 33.97
N ASP A 137 42.19 -9.69 33.13
CA ASP A 137 41.78 -10.87 32.35
C ASP A 137 40.86 -10.46 31.17
N ARG A 138 41.14 -11.13 30.02
CA ARG A 138 40.40 -10.95 28.76
C ARG A 138 39.14 -11.82 28.81
N SER A 139 37.99 -11.19 28.54
CA SER A 139 36.85 -11.94 27.98
C SER A 139 36.12 -11.06 26.98
N GLU A 140 36.20 -11.49 25.73
CA GLU A 140 35.43 -11.00 24.62
C GLU A 140 33.93 -11.27 24.90
N GLY A 141 33.17 -10.24 25.13
CA GLY A 141 31.71 -10.29 25.20
C GLY A 141 31.15 -9.58 24.00
N GLU A 142 30.64 -10.34 23.02
CA GLU A 142 29.79 -9.82 21.96
C GLU A 142 28.55 -9.17 22.58
N SER A 143 28.48 -7.87 22.54
CA SER A 143 27.28 -7.14 22.87
C SER A 143 26.43 -7.02 21.61
N ASP A 144 25.32 -7.78 21.56
CA ASP A 144 24.20 -7.56 20.65
C ASP A 144 23.69 -6.12 20.79
N GLY A 145 24.24 -5.24 19.99
CA GLY A 145 23.77 -3.86 19.85
C GLY A 145 22.47 -3.84 19.06
N GLN A 146 21.32 -3.88 19.75
CA GLN A 146 20.06 -3.45 19.16
C GLN A 146 20.23 -1.99 18.73
N ALA A 147 20.35 -1.79 17.41
CA ALA A 147 20.37 -0.48 16.80
C ALA A 147 18.99 0.16 16.95
N THR A 148 18.81 0.97 17.99
CA THR A 148 17.70 1.91 18.11
C THR A 148 17.98 3.08 17.16
N GLY A 149 17.86 2.83 15.84
CA GLY A 149 17.97 3.87 14.81
C GLY A 149 16.81 4.85 14.92
N HIS A 150 17.12 6.13 15.04
CA HIS A 150 16.14 7.22 15.02
C HIS A 150 15.29 7.10 13.72
N PRO A 151 13.95 7.22 13.76
CA PRO A 151 13.08 7.10 12.59
C PRO A 151 13.47 8.02 11.43
N SER A 152 14.05 9.18 11.71
CA SER A 152 14.51 10.15 10.72
C SER A 152 15.74 9.72 9.93
N ALA A 153 16.70 9.01 10.57
CA ALA A 153 17.90 8.51 9.89
C ALA A 153 17.52 7.38 8.91
N ALA A 154 16.65 6.47 9.33
CA ALA A 154 16.14 5.39 8.47
C ALA A 154 15.35 5.93 7.25
N LEU A 155 14.58 7.01 7.43
CA LEU A 155 13.87 7.66 6.33
C LEU A 155 14.84 8.34 5.34
N ALA A 156 15.85 9.06 5.84
CA ALA A 156 16.87 9.70 5.00
C ALA A 156 17.65 8.67 4.18
N GLU A 157 18.02 7.54 4.77
CA GLU A 157 18.70 6.43 4.12
C GLU A 157 17.82 5.80 3.02
N ARG A 158 16.55 5.49 3.31
CA ARG A 158 15.59 4.96 2.32
C ARG A 158 15.38 5.90 1.13
N LEU A 159 15.41 7.20 1.36
CA LEU A 159 15.29 8.20 0.29
C LEU A 159 16.57 8.36 -0.54
N SER A 160 17.74 7.91 -0.04
CA SER A 160 19.02 7.97 -0.78
C SER A 160 19.22 6.79 -1.74
N HIS A 161 18.62 5.63 -1.50
CA HIS A 161 18.78 4.39 -2.28
C HIS A 161 17.64 4.15 -3.29
N ARG A 162 17.18 5.18 -4.00
CA ARG A 162 16.12 5.04 -5.00
C ARG A 162 16.58 4.22 -6.21
N THR A 163 16.11 2.99 -6.30
CA THR A 163 16.12 2.23 -7.57
C THR A 163 14.82 2.52 -8.33
N VAL A 164 14.91 3.25 -9.43
CA VAL A 164 13.77 3.51 -10.32
C VAL A 164 13.51 2.25 -11.15
N THR A 165 12.40 1.56 -10.93
CA THR A 165 12.01 0.44 -11.79
C THR A 165 11.23 0.94 -13.01
N THR A 166 11.59 0.47 -14.21
CA THR A 166 11.05 0.90 -15.51
C THR A 166 9.74 0.20 -15.89
N GLY A 167 8.90 -0.15 -14.94
CA GLY A 167 7.60 -0.78 -15.18
C GLY A 167 6.45 0.07 -14.69
N CYS A 168 5.74 0.76 -15.57
CA CYS A 168 4.57 1.61 -15.23
C CYS A 168 4.84 2.71 -14.18
N GLY A 169 6.00 3.34 -14.22
CA GLY A 169 6.17 4.74 -13.81
C GLY A 169 6.36 5.04 -12.34
N GLN A 170 6.56 4.08 -11.45
CA GLN A 170 6.77 4.40 -10.04
C GLN A 170 8.13 3.89 -9.56
N GLY A 171 9.00 4.83 -9.11
CA GLY A 171 10.23 4.49 -8.41
C GLY A 171 9.91 3.77 -7.11
N THR A 172 10.04 2.45 -7.10
CA THR A 172 9.91 1.62 -5.92
C THR A 172 11.29 1.43 -5.32
N VAL A 173 11.43 1.61 -4.01
CA VAL A 173 12.64 1.21 -3.27
C VAL A 173 12.64 -0.31 -3.16
N PHE A 174 12.86 -0.99 -4.29
CA PHE A 174 12.66 -2.44 -4.42
C PHE A 174 13.63 -3.23 -3.52
N GLY A 175 14.87 -2.75 -3.36
CA GLY A 175 15.87 -3.41 -2.52
C GLY A 175 15.44 -3.47 -1.05
N ASP A 176 14.99 -2.36 -0.50
CA ASP A 176 14.55 -2.28 0.91
C ASP A 176 13.27 -3.08 1.14
N LEU A 177 12.33 -3.06 0.17
CA LEU A 177 11.11 -3.86 0.25
C LEU A 177 11.41 -5.36 0.24
N MET A 178 12.44 -5.81 -0.49
CA MET A 178 12.87 -7.20 -0.52
C MET A 178 13.55 -7.64 0.79
N ALA A 179 14.33 -6.76 1.43
CA ALA A 179 14.95 -7.06 2.72
C ALA A 179 13.91 -7.31 3.83
N ASP A 180 12.79 -6.60 3.78
CA ASP A 180 11.72 -6.69 4.77
C ASP A 180 10.72 -7.84 4.53
N ILE A 181 10.75 -8.49 3.36
CA ILE A 181 9.80 -9.56 3.02
C ILE A 181 9.85 -10.73 4.02
N ASP A 182 11.03 -11.05 4.53
CA ASP A 182 11.22 -12.17 5.47
C ASP A 182 10.58 -11.93 6.85
N ASN A 183 10.27 -10.67 7.15
CA ASN A 183 9.59 -10.29 8.40
C ASN A 183 8.07 -10.33 8.29
N ILE A 184 7.51 -10.45 7.09
CA ILE A 184 6.06 -10.51 6.89
C ILE A 184 5.56 -11.91 7.23
N ARG A 185 4.55 -12.00 8.10
CA ARG A 185 3.86 -13.24 8.46
C ARG A 185 2.37 -13.03 8.33
N LEU A 186 1.79 -13.62 7.31
CA LEU A 186 0.34 -13.58 7.08
C LEU A 186 -0.35 -14.67 7.89
N ASP A 187 -1.58 -14.40 8.34
CA ASP A 187 -2.38 -15.34 9.12
C ASP A 187 -2.53 -16.68 8.37
N PRO A 188 -1.96 -17.80 8.90
CA PRO A 188 -2.07 -19.10 8.27
C PRO A 188 -3.45 -19.74 8.43
N ASP A 189 -4.26 -19.28 9.38
CA ASP A 189 -5.53 -19.88 9.77
C ASP A 189 -6.73 -19.28 9.03
N MET A 190 -6.56 -18.14 8.36
CA MET A 190 -7.57 -17.57 7.49
C MET A 190 -8.00 -18.57 6.41
N ARG A 191 -9.30 -18.78 6.24
CA ARG A 191 -9.85 -19.66 5.22
C ARG A 191 -10.62 -18.86 4.17
N PHE A 192 -10.39 -19.20 2.92
CA PHE A 192 -11.02 -18.58 1.77
C PHE A 192 -11.73 -19.62 0.93
N THR A 193 -13.04 -19.47 0.71
CA THR A 193 -13.86 -20.47 0.04
C THR A 193 -14.02 -20.19 -1.45
N GLU A 194 -14.25 -21.24 -2.25
CA GLU A 194 -14.58 -21.09 -3.68
C GLU A 194 -15.87 -20.26 -3.86
N THR A 195 -16.84 -20.38 -2.97
CA THR A 195 -18.06 -19.57 -2.97
C THR A 195 -17.73 -18.08 -2.86
N ALA A 196 -16.83 -17.71 -1.94
CA ALA A 196 -16.38 -16.32 -1.81
C ALA A 196 -15.59 -15.85 -3.04
N LEU A 197 -14.78 -16.73 -3.66
CA LEU A 197 -14.08 -16.43 -4.91
C LEU A 197 -15.08 -16.01 -6.02
N TYR A 198 -16.08 -16.82 -6.27
CA TYR A 198 -17.08 -16.51 -7.30
C TYR A 198 -17.93 -15.29 -6.93
N ALA A 199 -18.22 -15.10 -5.64
CA ALA A 199 -18.92 -13.90 -5.17
C ALA A 199 -18.12 -12.63 -5.46
N VAL A 200 -16.81 -12.59 -5.17
CA VAL A 200 -15.93 -11.46 -5.48
C VAL A 200 -15.92 -11.21 -6.98
N MET A 201 -15.74 -12.25 -7.81
CA MET A 201 -15.70 -12.11 -9.27
C MET A 201 -17.02 -11.54 -9.83
N ASP A 202 -18.16 -11.98 -9.31
CA ASP A 202 -19.47 -11.52 -9.74
C ASP A 202 -19.76 -10.08 -9.29
N LEU A 203 -19.41 -9.73 -8.05
CA LEU A 203 -19.52 -8.38 -7.51
C LEU A 203 -18.71 -7.37 -8.34
N VAL A 204 -17.44 -7.68 -8.63
CA VAL A 204 -16.59 -6.81 -9.46
C VAL A 204 -17.12 -6.71 -10.90
N ARG A 205 -17.60 -7.81 -11.46
CA ARG A 205 -18.20 -7.81 -12.82
C ARG A 205 -19.43 -6.92 -12.90
N ARG A 206 -20.26 -6.89 -11.85
CA ARG A 206 -21.50 -6.07 -11.80
C ARG A 206 -21.22 -4.63 -11.39
N HIS A 207 -20.08 -4.37 -10.73
CA HIS A 207 -19.76 -3.03 -10.26
C HIS A 207 -19.75 -2.03 -11.41
N GLU A 208 -20.43 -0.89 -11.23
CA GLU A 208 -20.34 0.23 -12.18
C GLU A 208 -18.94 0.81 -12.12
N SER A 209 -18.30 0.96 -13.29
CA SER A 209 -16.87 1.26 -13.35
C SER A 209 -16.53 2.18 -14.51
N ILE A 210 -15.45 2.93 -14.33
CA ILE A 210 -14.87 3.80 -15.37
C ILE A 210 -14.36 2.94 -16.54
N TYR A 211 -13.85 1.73 -16.24
CA TYR A 211 -13.45 0.77 -17.28
C TYR A 211 -14.58 0.45 -18.24
N LYS A 212 -15.82 0.30 -17.76
CA LYS A 212 -16.99 0.04 -18.61
C LYS A 212 -17.38 1.25 -19.47
N GLN A 213 -17.09 2.44 -19.01
CA GLN A 213 -17.44 3.70 -19.68
C GLN A 213 -16.38 4.13 -20.70
N ALA A 214 -15.10 4.08 -20.30
CA ALA A 214 -14.01 4.67 -21.04
C ALA A 214 -12.83 3.71 -21.31
N GLY A 215 -12.79 2.52 -20.69
CA GLY A 215 -11.62 1.65 -20.76
C GLY A 215 -10.39 2.28 -20.08
N ALA A 216 -9.18 1.83 -20.48
CA ALA A 216 -7.88 2.42 -20.16
C ALA A 216 -7.54 2.56 -18.66
N VAL A 217 -8.22 1.85 -17.76
CA VAL A 217 -7.98 1.89 -16.31
C VAL A 217 -7.85 0.48 -15.73
N HIS A 218 -7.25 0.40 -14.56
CA HIS A 218 -7.16 -0.80 -13.73
C HIS A 218 -8.02 -0.64 -12.48
N GLY A 219 -8.85 -1.66 -12.19
CA GLY A 219 -9.65 -1.71 -10.96
C GLY A 219 -8.99 -2.57 -9.88
N CYS A 220 -9.02 -2.10 -8.65
CA CYS A 220 -8.66 -2.84 -7.44
C CYS A 220 -9.82 -2.81 -6.44
N ALA A 221 -10.13 -3.96 -5.83
CA ALA A 221 -11.16 -4.08 -4.82
C ALA A 221 -10.60 -4.71 -3.54
N LEU A 222 -10.89 -4.11 -2.41
CA LEU A 222 -10.77 -4.75 -1.10
C LEU A 222 -12.12 -5.39 -0.76
N CYS A 223 -12.10 -6.68 -0.48
CA CYS A 223 -13.31 -7.45 -0.18
C CYS A 223 -13.20 -8.14 1.18
N ALA A 224 -14.35 -8.36 1.81
CA ALA A 224 -14.47 -9.24 2.96
C ALA A 224 -15.35 -10.42 2.60
N GLN A 225 -14.95 -11.62 3.08
CA GLN A 225 -15.79 -12.81 3.05
C GLN A 225 -16.83 -12.73 4.16
N ASP A 226 -18.04 -13.21 3.91
CA ASP A 226 -19.10 -13.37 4.88
C ASP A 226 -19.79 -14.74 4.72
N GLY A 227 -20.77 -15.04 5.57
CA GLY A 227 -21.48 -16.33 5.55
C GLY A 227 -22.31 -16.59 4.28
N GLN A 228 -22.50 -15.57 3.41
CA GLN A 228 -23.25 -15.65 2.16
C GLN A 228 -22.37 -15.52 0.92
N GLY A 229 -21.05 -15.31 1.09
CA GLY A 229 -20.11 -15.15 0.01
C GLY A 229 -19.08 -14.07 0.27
N ALA A 230 -19.24 -12.90 -0.34
CA ALA A 230 -18.33 -11.78 -0.15
C ALA A 230 -19.03 -10.43 -0.36
N ARG A 231 -18.39 -9.36 0.11
CA ARG A 231 -18.80 -7.97 -0.16
C ARG A 231 -17.58 -7.10 -0.48
N ILE A 232 -17.77 -6.11 -1.34
CA ILE A 232 -16.75 -5.07 -1.60
C ILE A 232 -16.78 -4.06 -0.46
N LEU A 233 -15.61 -3.78 0.13
CA LEU A 233 -15.41 -2.74 1.14
C LEU A 233 -14.99 -1.44 0.48
N GLN A 234 -14.08 -1.53 -0.49
CA GLN A 234 -13.57 -0.41 -1.27
C GLN A 234 -13.28 -0.87 -2.69
N PHE A 235 -13.60 -0.04 -3.67
CA PHE A 235 -13.26 -0.22 -5.07
C PHE A 235 -12.60 1.05 -5.58
N VAL A 236 -11.43 0.92 -6.19
CA VAL A 236 -10.68 2.05 -6.76
C VAL A 236 -10.26 1.70 -8.18
N GLU A 237 -10.45 2.63 -9.08
CA GLU A 237 -9.90 2.58 -10.44
C GLU A 237 -8.87 3.68 -10.64
N ASP A 238 -7.80 3.36 -11.35
CA ASP A 238 -6.77 4.30 -11.76
C ASP A 238 -6.12 3.85 -13.07
N VAL A 239 -5.50 4.78 -13.79
CA VAL A 239 -4.73 4.48 -15.02
C VAL A 239 -3.54 3.55 -14.71
N GLY A 240 -2.98 3.66 -13.50
CA GLY A 240 -1.92 2.79 -12.97
C GLY A 240 -2.46 1.76 -11.96
N ARG A 241 -2.22 0.45 -12.19
CA ARG A 241 -2.59 -0.58 -11.19
C ARG A 241 -1.93 -0.37 -9.82
N HIS A 242 -0.72 0.20 -9.80
CA HIS A 242 0.01 0.51 -8.56
C HIS A 242 -0.63 1.68 -7.81
N ASN A 243 -1.15 2.68 -8.52
CA ASN A 243 -1.92 3.76 -7.92
C ASN A 243 -3.21 3.24 -7.29
N ALA A 244 -3.92 2.35 -8.00
CA ALA A 244 -5.17 1.78 -7.49
C ALA A 244 -4.95 1.00 -6.18
N VAL A 245 -3.89 0.17 -6.09
CA VAL A 245 -3.58 -0.54 -4.83
C VAL A 245 -3.12 0.40 -3.73
N ASP A 246 -2.33 1.43 -4.05
CA ASP A 246 -1.93 2.44 -3.07
C ASP A 246 -3.14 3.23 -2.56
N ALA A 247 -4.05 3.64 -3.41
CA ALA A 247 -5.26 4.32 -2.98
C ALA A 247 -6.13 3.45 -2.05
N VAL A 248 -6.22 2.13 -2.29
CA VAL A 248 -6.88 1.20 -1.35
C VAL A 248 -6.11 1.14 -0.03
N ALA A 249 -4.77 1.07 -0.05
CA ALA A 249 -3.95 1.05 1.16
C ALA A 249 -4.12 2.31 2.01
N GLY A 250 -4.17 3.49 1.36
CA GLY A 250 -4.42 4.76 2.03
C GLY A 250 -5.83 4.83 2.64
N TRP A 251 -6.84 4.34 1.92
CA TRP A 251 -8.20 4.23 2.44
C TRP A 251 -8.25 3.29 3.66
N MET A 252 -7.61 2.12 3.60
CA MET A 252 -7.52 1.21 4.75
C MET A 252 -6.92 1.90 5.97
N TRP A 253 -5.92 2.74 5.78
CA TRP A 253 -5.28 3.48 6.86
C TRP A 253 -6.21 4.50 7.52
N THR A 254 -6.95 5.26 6.71
CA THR A 254 -7.87 6.29 7.23
C THR A 254 -9.13 5.70 7.87
N GLU A 255 -9.57 4.54 7.40
CA GLU A 255 -10.76 3.86 7.96
C GLU A 255 -10.42 2.86 9.06
N GLY A 256 -9.14 2.66 9.40
CA GLY A 256 -8.70 1.69 10.40
C GLY A 256 -9.03 0.24 10.03
N VAL A 257 -9.02 -0.07 8.72
CA VAL A 257 -9.35 -1.41 8.22
C VAL A 257 -8.11 -2.27 8.21
N GLU A 258 -8.13 -3.37 8.95
CA GLU A 258 -7.08 -4.38 8.96
C GLU A 258 -7.22 -5.33 7.77
N GLY A 259 -6.07 -5.85 7.26
CA GLY A 259 -6.03 -6.70 6.07
C GLY A 259 -6.12 -8.20 6.32
N ARG A 260 -5.84 -8.68 7.56
CA ARG A 260 -5.59 -10.10 7.90
C ARG A 260 -6.68 -11.10 7.49
N ASP A 261 -7.92 -10.65 7.34
CA ASP A 261 -9.09 -11.43 6.94
C ASP A 261 -9.70 -10.97 5.61
N LYS A 262 -8.94 -10.17 4.84
CA LYS A 262 -9.43 -9.55 3.61
C LYS A 262 -8.93 -10.27 2.36
N ILE A 263 -9.63 -9.99 1.29
CA ILE A 263 -9.35 -10.46 -0.05
C ILE A 263 -9.09 -9.24 -0.91
N PHE A 264 -7.97 -9.24 -1.62
CA PHE A 264 -7.67 -8.20 -2.60
C PHE A 264 -7.88 -8.72 -4.01
N TYR A 265 -8.66 -8.00 -4.80
CA TYR A 265 -8.86 -8.28 -6.22
C TYR A 265 -8.24 -7.18 -7.07
N THR A 266 -7.63 -7.55 -8.20
CA THR A 266 -7.15 -6.60 -9.21
C THR A 266 -7.44 -7.08 -10.64
N THR A 267 -7.68 -6.15 -11.55
CA THR A 267 -7.72 -6.44 -12.99
C THR A 267 -6.32 -6.54 -13.59
N GLY A 268 -5.29 -6.04 -12.89
CA GLY A 268 -3.90 -5.99 -13.32
C GLY A 268 -3.15 -7.32 -13.12
N ARG A 269 -1.94 -7.40 -13.69
CA ARG A 269 -1.03 -8.53 -13.48
C ARG A 269 -0.55 -8.60 -12.03
N LEU A 270 -0.33 -9.82 -11.52
CA LEU A 270 0.25 -10.09 -10.21
C LEU A 270 1.79 -10.10 -10.33
N THR A 271 2.37 -8.91 -10.26
CA THR A 271 3.82 -8.71 -10.26
C THR A 271 4.37 -8.77 -8.84
N SER A 272 5.69 -8.86 -8.69
CA SER A 272 6.39 -8.78 -7.40
C SER A 272 5.90 -7.62 -6.53
N GLU A 273 5.81 -6.43 -7.11
CA GLU A 273 5.38 -5.22 -6.42
C GLU A 273 3.92 -5.32 -5.91
N MET A 274 3.00 -5.87 -6.72
CA MET A 274 1.61 -6.08 -6.29
C MET A 274 1.52 -7.04 -5.11
N VAL A 275 2.30 -8.13 -5.14
CA VAL A 275 2.37 -9.11 -4.06
C VAL A 275 2.93 -8.49 -2.78
N ILE A 276 4.04 -7.74 -2.89
CA ILE A 276 4.67 -7.06 -1.76
C ILE A 276 3.70 -6.07 -1.10
N LYS A 277 3.04 -5.22 -1.89
CA LYS A 277 2.06 -4.25 -1.38
C LYS A 277 0.90 -4.93 -0.66
N CYS A 278 0.35 -6.03 -1.20
CA CYS A 278 -0.71 -6.79 -0.53
C CYS A 278 -0.21 -7.43 0.78
N ALA A 279 1.01 -7.98 0.78
CA ALA A 279 1.62 -8.53 1.99
C ALA A 279 1.84 -7.46 3.07
N GLN A 280 2.27 -6.27 2.70
CA GLN A 280 2.45 -5.13 3.61
C GLN A 280 1.13 -4.58 4.17
N MET A 281 0.04 -4.78 3.46
CA MET A 281 -1.31 -4.50 3.96
C MET A 281 -1.88 -5.62 4.85
N ASP A 282 -1.09 -6.67 5.12
CA ASP A 282 -1.49 -7.88 5.86
C ASP A 282 -2.63 -8.67 5.19
N ILE A 283 -2.71 -8.62 3.83
CA ILE A 283 -3.79 -9.26 3.07
C ILE A 283 -3.32 -10.64 2.58
N PRO A 284 -3.94 -11.74 3.07
CA PRO A 284 -3.48 -13.09 2.79
C PRO A 284 -3.99 -13.68 1.46
N VAL A 285 -5.00 -13.07 0.81
CA VAL A 285 -5.61 -13.58 -0.42
C VAL A 285 -5.59 -12.53 -1.53
N LEU A 286 -4.96 -12.86 -2.64
CA LEU A 286 -4.79 -11.99 -3.80
C LEU A 286 -5.38 -12.64 -5.06
N LEU A 287 -6.39 -12.01 -5.61
CA LEU A 287 -7.11 -12.45 -6.81
C LEU A 287 -6.78 -11.55 -8.00
N SER A 288 -6.66 -12.13 -9.19
CA SER A 288 -6.51 -11.36 -10.42
C SER A 288 -7.28 -11.96 -11.61
N ARG A 289 -7.89 -11.08 -12.39
CA ARG A 289 -8.37 -11.41 -13.72
C ARG A 289 -7.23 -11.75 -14.70
N SER A 290 -6.04 -11.21 -14.47
CA SER A 290 -4.86 -11.35 -15.31
C SER A 290 -3.97 -12.52 -14.85
N GLY A 291 -2.81 -12.67 -15.47
CA GLY A 291 -1.75 -13.60 -15.07
C GLY A 291 -0.79 -13.00 -14.05
N LEU A 292 0.27 -13.74 -13.80
CA LEU A 292 1.31 -13.39 -12.83
C LEU A 292 2.70 -13.44 -13.47
N THR A 293 3.69 -12.88 -12.76
CA THR A 293 5.10 -13.00 -13.11
C THR A 293 5.78 -14.06 -12.24
N GLU A 294 6.88 -14.64 -12.73
CA GLU A 294 7.68 -15.61 -11.98
C GLU A 294 8.11 -15.05 -10.62
N MET A 295 8.63 -13.81 -10.59
CA MET A 295 9.05 -13.18 -9.34
C MET A 295 7.87 -12.95 -8.39
N GLY A 296 6.70 -12.54 -8.91
CA GLY A 296 5.48 -12.43 -8.12
C GLY A 296 5.08 -13.77 -7.48
N HIS A 297 5.20 -14.87 -8.23
CA HIS A 297 4.94 -16.21 -7.71
C HIS A 297 5.89 -16.56 -6.56
N ARG A 298 7.21 -16.44 -6.77
CA ARG A 298 8.22 -16.77 -5.74
C ARG A 298 8.05 -15.95 -4.46
N ILE A 299 7.73 -14.65 -4.58
CA ILE A 299 7.48 -13.80 -3.42
C ILE A 299 6.20 -14.25 -2.71
N ALA A 300 5.12 -14.57 -3.43
CA ALA A 300 3.88 -15.04 -2.84
C ALA A 300 4.05 -16.34 -2.03
N GLU A 301 4.86 -17.28 -2.52
CA GLU A 301 5.24 -18.49 -1.77
C GLU A 301 6.00 -18.14 -0.48
N ARG A 302 6.99 -17.23 -0.58
CA ARG A 302 7.84 -16.83 0.54
C ARG A 302 7.07 -16.14 1.67
N VAL A 303 6.15 -15.22 1.33
CA VAL A 303 5.32 -14.50 2.33
C VAL A 303 4.06 -15.27 2.72
N GLY A 304 3.74 -16.36 2.02
CA GLY A 304 2.56 -17.19 2.29
C GLY A 304 1.25 -16.59 1.80
N ILE A 305 1.23 -15.77 0.73
CA ILE A 305 -0.01 -15.28 0.10
C ILE A 305 -0.69 -16.41 -0.68
N THR A 306 -2.01 -16.53 -0.55
CA THR A 306 -2.85 -17.32 -1.47
C THR A 306 -3.08 -16.49 -2.73
N MET A 307 -2.49 -16.93 -3.85
CA MET A 307 -2.55 -16.21 -5.11
C MET A 307 -3.34 -16.97 -6.15
N ILE A 308 -4.43 -16.36 -6.64
CA ILE A 308 -5.32 -16.92 -7.66
C ILE A 308 -5.38 -15.96 -8.84
N GLY A 309 -5.03 -16.46 -10.01
CA GLY A 309 -5.02 -15.67 -11.23
C GLY A 309 -5.94 -16.21 -12.31
N ARG A 310 -6.04 -15.49 -13.43
CA ARG A 310 -6.91 -15.80 -14.56
C ARG A 310 -8.37 -16.01 -14.17
N CYS A 311 -8.81 -15.26 -13.16
CA CYS A 311 -10.18 -15.29 -12.64
C CYS A 311 -11.14 -14.68 -13.65
N GLN A 312 -11.84 -15.54 -14.43
CA GLN A 312 -12.77 -15.10 -15.46
C GLN A 312 -13.93 -16.10 -15.63
N GLY A 313 -15.16 -15.63 -15.47
CA GLY A 313 -16.36 -16.47 -15.52
C GLY A 313 -16.35 -17.50 -14.39
N LYS A 314 -16.26 -18.80 -14.74
CA LYS A 314 -16.12 -19.91 -13.78
C LYS A 314 -14.70 -20.50 -13.76
N HIS A 315 -13.74 -19.81 -14.39
CA HIS A 315 -12.36 -20.26 -14.47
C HIS A 315 -11.47 -19.48 -13.51
N TYR A 316 -10.55 -20.18 -12.86
CA TYR A 316 -9.45 -19.62 -12.09
C TYR A 316 -8.26 -20.60 -12.04
N LEU A 317 -7.08 -20.10 -11.72
CA LEU A 317 -5.90 -20.93 -11.42
C LEU A 317 -5.34 -20.53 -10.05
N LEU A 318 -5.30 -21.51 -9.15
CA LEU A 318 -4.65 -21.36 -7.83
C LEU A 318 -3.15 -21.63 -8.01
N PHE A 319 -2.32 -20.63 -7.74
CA PHE A 319 -0.88 -20.71 -7.93
C PHE A 319 -0.11 -20.97 -6.62
N THR A 320 -0.54 -20.33 -5.52
CA THR A 320 0.11 -20.45 -4.20
C THR A 320 -0.93 -20.51 -3.08
N GLY A 321 -0.52 -20.96 -1.89
CA GLY A 321 -1.33 -20.87 -0.67
C GLY A 321 -2.56 -21.77 -0.64
N GLY A 322 -2.48 -22.95 -1.27
CA GLY A 322 -3.61 -23.91 -1.34
C GLY A 322 -4.19 -24.33 0.01
N GLY A 323 -3.40 -24.26 1.08
CA GLY A 323 -3.88 -24.58 2.44
C GLY A 323 -4.95 -23.64 2.99
N ARG A 324 -5.03 -22.38 2.50
CA ARG A 324 -6.12 -21.45 2.85
C ARG A 324 -7.36 -21.64 2.01
N PHE A 325 -7.22 -22.17 0.81
CA PHE A 325 -8.32 -22.25 -0.15
C PHE A 325 -9.16 -23.49 0.07
N VAL A 326 -10.44 -23.30 0.35
CA VAL A 326 -11.42 -24.36 0.58
C VAL A 326 -12.26 -24.52 -0.69
N ALA A 327 -11.91 -25.51 -1.50
CA ALA A 327 -12.73 -25.94 -2.63
C ALA A 327 -13.82 -26.93 -2.19
N PRO A 328 -15.00 -26.95 -2.82
CA PRO A 328 -15.99 -27.98 -2.57
C PRO A 328 -15.43 -29.36 -2.93
N ASP A 329 -15.85 -30.38 -2.19
CA ASP A 329 -15.52 -31.77 -2.48
C ASP A 329 -16.20 -32.19 -3.80
N ARG A 330 -15.43 -32.22 -4.87
CA ARG A 330 -15.93 -32.60 -6.20
C ARG A 330 -16.00 -34.11 -6.42
N SER A 331 -15.50 -34.90 -5.46
CA SER A 331 -15.58 -36.38 -5.54
C SER A 331 -17.00 -36.93 -5.37
N LYS A 332 -17.96 -36.06 -4.99
CA LYS A 332 -19.38 -36.42 -4.76
C LYS A 332 -20.33 -35.84 -5.82
N ALA A 333 -19.81 -35.25 -6.88
CA ALA A 333 -20.61 -34.73 -8.00
C ALA A 333 -20.53 -35.73 -9.14
N ASP A 334 -21.37 -36.79 -9.09
CA ASP A 334 -21.76 -37.65 -10.19
C ASP A 334 -23.23 -37.38 -10.55
#